data_af26a04c33b6e3a6d4a477309a64255f
#
_entry.id   af26a04c33b6e3a6d4a477309a64255f
#
_cell.length_a   1.000
_cell.length_b   1.000
_cell.length_c   1.000
_cell.angle_alpha   90.00
_cell.angle_beta   90.00
_cell.angle_gamma   90.00
#
_symmetry.space_group_name_H-M   'P 1'
#
loop_
_entity.id
_entity.type
_entity.pdbx_description
1 polymer ?
#
loop_
_entity_poly.entity_id
_entity_poly.type
_entity_poly.pdbx_seq_one_letter_code
_entity_poly.pdbx_strand_id
1 'polypeptide(L)'
;MRTETLTYPSADGRSTVRALVWAPASSGSAAPRGVVQLVHGMSEHAERYASFAEALCAAGYLVCANDHVGHGRTAAATCDLGHIPLAGGVDILLADVHALRSRVIGRLRAQGVSARIPYIFFGHSLGSFIVRVYLTQHAEGVSAAVVCGTGQQ
;
A
#
# COMPACT_ATOMS: atom_id res chain seq x y z
N MET A 1 1.25 -17.39 6.48
CA MET A 1 0.91 -15.96 6.37
C MET A 1 -0.52 -15.75 6.89
N ARG A 2 -0.77 -14.70 7.69
CA ARG A 2 -2.12 -14.22 8.04
C ARG A 2 -2.47 -13.07 7.11
N THR A 3 -3.72 -13.00 6.69
CA THR A 3 -4.22 -11.90 5.86
C THR A 3 -5.36 -11.20 6.58
N GLU A 4 -5.31 -9.89 6.64
CA GLU A 4 -6.35 -9.03 7.18
C GLU A 4 -6.80 -8.04 6.12
N THR A 5 -8.10 -7.74 6.08
CA THR A 5 -8.66 -6.68 5.24
C THR A 5 -8.90 -5.45 6.10
N LEU A 6 -8.43 -4.30 5.62
CA LEU A 6 -8.74 -2.99 6.16
C LEU A 6 -9.64 -2.24 5.18
N THR A 7 -10.51 -1.40 5.71
CA THR A 7 -11.28 -0.44 4.92
C THR A 7 -11.19 0.94 5.52
N TYR A 8 -11.17 1.96 4.68
CA TYR A 8 -11.18 3.36 5.10
C TYR A 8 -11.72 4.27 3.97
N PRO A 9 -12.26 5.45 4.31
CA PRO A 9 -12.69 6.40 3.30
C PRO A 9 -11.55 6.82 2.38
N SER A 10 -11.79 6.85 1.07
CA SER A 10 -10.88 7.43 0.09
C SER A 10 -10.89 8.96 0.16
N ALA A 11 -9.79 9.56 -0.25
CA ALA A 11 -9.68 11.00 -0.42
C ALA A 11 -10.57 11.55 -1.55
N ASP A 12 -11.17 10.70 -2.38
CA ASP A 12 -12.16 11.10 -3.38
C ASP A 12 -13.50 11.53 -2.76
N GLY A 13 -13.70 11.31 -1.45
CA GLY A 13 -14.91 11.63 -0.69
C GLY A 13 -16.11 10.74 -1.01
N ARG A 14 -15.96 9.68 -1.80
CA ARG A 14 -17.06 8.82 -2.30
C ARG A 14 -16.78 7.34 -2.07
N SER A 15 -15.57 6.89 -2.36
CA SER A 15 -15.19 5.49 -2.32
C SER A 15 -14.75 5.05 -0.94
N THR A 16 -14.87 3.76 -0.67
CA THR A 16 -14.24 3.10 0.46
C THR A 16 -13.04 2.30 -0.04
N VAL A 17 -11.86 2.70 0.35
CA VAL A 17 -10.63 1.97 0.01
C VAL A 17 -10.62 0.63 0.72
N ARG A 18 -10.39 -0.44 -0.07
CA ARG A 18 -10.05 -1.75 0.48
C ARG A 18 -8.54 -1.92 0.46
N ALA A 19 -7.98 -2.35 1.58
CA ALA A 19 -6.56 -2.67 1.68
C ALA A 19 -6.37 -4.06 2.30
N LEU A 20 -5.26 -4.69 1.96
CA LEU A 20 -4.82 -5.96 2.53
C LEU A 20 -3.56 -5.73 3.37
N VAL A 21 -3.52 -6.42 4.50
CA VAL A 21 -2.32 -6.52 5.34
C VAL A 21 -1.99 -7.99 5.50
N TRP A 22 -0.78 -8.36 5.12
CA TRP A 22 -0.25 -9.71 5.27
C TRP A 22 0.84 -9.69 6.34
N ALA A 23 0.74 -10.60 7.27
CA ALA A 23 1.70 -10.76 8.35
C ALA A 23 2.27 -12.18 8.38
N PRO A 24 3.51 -12.37 8.85
CA PRO A 24 4.07 -13.70 9.08
C PRO A 24 3.14 -14.57 9.93
N ALA A 25 3.05 -15.87 9.63
CA ALA A 25 2.18 -16.80 10.37
C ALA A 25 2.64 -16.99 11.82
N SER A 26 3.93 -16.96 12.04
CA SER A 26 4.60 -17.22 13.33
C SER A 26 5.05 -15.93 14.01
N SER A 27 4.28 -14.86 13.93
CA SER A 27 4.53 -13.71 14.80
C SER A 27 4.11 -14.07 16.23
N GLY A 28 5.00 -14.84 16.92
CA GLY A 28 5.13 -14.68 18.35
C GLY A 28 5.36 -13.19 18.65
N SER A 29 5.69 -12.80 19.85
CA SER A 29 5.92 -11.41 20.27
C SER A 29 7.02 -10.65 19.48
N ALA A 30 7.61 -11.23 18.44
CA ALA A 30 8.67 -10.61 17.65
C ALA A 30 8.10 -9.59 16.66
N ALA A 31 8.59 -8.35 16.75
CA ALA A 31 8.27 -7.30 15.77
C ALA A 31 8.72 -7.72 14.36
N PRO A 32 8.01 -7.31 13.30
CA PRO A 32 8.45 -7.54 11.94
C PRO A 32 9.77 -6.83 11.66
N ARG A 33 10.57 -7.36 10.74
CA ARG A 33 11.85 -6.76 10.30
C ARG A 33 11.67 -5.39 9.65
N GLY A 34 10.50 -5.15 9.08
CA GLY A 34 10.13 -3.93 8.39
C GLY A 34 8.73 -4.06 7.82
N VAL A 35 8.25 -2.99 7.21
CA VAL A 35 7.00 -2.94 6.46
C VAL A 35 7.32 -2.75 4.98
N VAL A 36 6.67 -3.53 4.11
CA VAL A 36 6.69 -3.32 2.67
C VAL A 36 5.29 -2.92 2.23
N GLN A 37 5.13 -1.69 1.75
CA GLN A 37 3.88 -1.24 1.13
C GLN A 37 3.98 -1.39 -0.38
N LEU A 38 3.11 -2.24 -0.93
CA LEU A 38 2.99 -2.48 -2.36
C LEU A 38 2.01 -1.47 -2.95
N VAL A 39 2.41 -0.84 -4.04
CA VAL A 39 1.61 0.12 -4.80
C VAL A 39 1.46 -0.42 -6.22
N HIS A 40 0.26 -0.91 -6.53
CA HIS A 40 0.00 -1.65 -7.76
C HIS A 40 -0.12 -0.76 -9.01
N GLY A 41 -0.05 -1.38 -10.18
CA GLY A 41 -0.16 -0.71 -11.48
C GLY A 41 -1.60 -0.47 -11.94
N MET A 42 -1.72 0.13 -13.14
CA MET A 42 -3.01 0.26 -13.83
C MET A 42 -3.59 -1.12 -14.12
N SER A 43 -4.91 -1.26 -14.04
CA SER A 43 -5.64 -2.51 -14.30
C SER A 43 -5.21 -3.70 -13.42
N GLU A 44 -4.66 -3.40 -12.27
CA GLU A 44 -4.26 -4.39 -11.25
C GLU A 44 -5.07 -4.16 -9.95
N HIS A 45 -4.75 -4.94 -8.94
CA HIS A 45 -5.30 -4.82 -7.59
C HIS A 45 -4.37 -5.49 -6.57
N ALA A 46 -4.52 -5.16 -5.30
CA ALA A 46 -3.64 -5.63 -4.23
C ALA A 46 -3.49 -7.16 -4.17
N GLU A 47 -4.56 -7.90 -4.40
CA GLU A 47 -4.60 -9.36 -4.27
C GLU A 47 -3.70 -10.10 -5.30
N ARG A 48 -3.37 -9.46 -6.45
CA ARG A 48 -2.39 -10.02 -7.42
C ARG A 48 -1.01 -10.22 -6.83
N TYR A 49 -0.69 -9.48 -5.78
CA TYR A 49 0.62 -9.54 -5.11
C TYR A 49 0.67 -10.56 -3.96
N ALA A 50 -0.37 -11.40 -3.77
CA ALA A 50 -0.45 -12.33 -2.64
C ALA A 50 0.76 -13.26 -2.55
N SER A 51 1.22 -13.85 -3.66
CA SER A 51 2.39 -14.73 -3.67
C SER A 51 3.69 -13.97 -3.35
N PHE A 52 3.82 -12.73 -3.84
CA PHE A 52 4.97 -11.89 -3.50
C PHE A 52 4.94 -11.47 -2.02
N ALA A 53 3.76 -11.11 -1.52
CA ALA A 53 3.56 -10.82 -0.10
C ALA A 53 3.88 -12.04 0.78
N GLU A 54 3.53 -13.25 0.34
CA GLU A 54 3.87 -14.48 1.06
C GLU A 54 5.39 -14.68 1.18
N ALA A 55 6.14 -14.46 0.09
CA ALA A 55 7.60 -14.55 0.12
C ALA A 55 8.22 -13.49 1.06
N LEU A 56 7.71 -12.26 1.05
CA LEU A 56 8.15 -11.21 1.95
C LEU A 56 7.80 -11.51 3.42
N CYS A 57 6.61 -12.06 3.66
CA CYS A 57 6.20 -12.51 4.99
C CYS A 57 7.08 -13.66 5.50
N ALA A 58 7.46 -14.60 4.64
CA ALA A 58 8.40 -15.67 4.98
C ALA A 58 9.79 -15.10 5.34
N ALA A 59 10.18 -13.97 4.75
CA ALA A 59 11.40 -13.23 5.10
C ALA A 59 11.24 -12.34 6.35
N GLY A 60 10.07 -12.34 7.01
CA GLY A 60 9.82 -11.64 8.27
C GLY A 60 9.30 -10.21 8.12
N TYR A 61 8.87 -9.79 6.94
CA TYR A 61 8.27 -8.47 6.73
C TYR A 61 6.75 -8.49 6.93
N LEU A 62 6.21 -7.41 7.43
CA LEU A 62 4.79 -7.11 7.28
C LEU A 62 4.58 -6.46 5.92
N VAL A 63 3.56 -6.91 5.19
CA VAL A 63 3.26 -6.39 3.85
C VAL A 63 1.87 -5.77 3.84
N CYS A 64 1.70 -4.66 3.13
CA CYS A 64 0.38 -4.06 2.94
C CYS A 64 0.23 -3.49 1.54
N ALA A 65 -1.01 -3.44 1.05
CA ALA A 65 -1.37 -2.83 -0.22
C ALA A 65 -2.83 -2.39 -0.17
N ASN A 66 -3.15 -1.27 -0.78
CA ASN A 66 -4.54 -0.89 -1.04
C ASN A 66 -4.90 -1.07 -2.52
N ASP A 67 -6.15 -1.36 -2.80
CA ASP A 67 -6.71 -1.17 -4.12
C ASP A 67 -6.89 0.34 -4.36
N HIS A 68 -6.39 0.87 -5.45
CA HIS A 68 -6.57 2.27 -5.81
C HIS A 68 -8.04 2.60 -6.12
N VAL A 69 -8.42 3.86 -6.04
CA VAL A 69 -9.73 4.32 -6.52
C VAL A 69 -9.98 3.81 -7.94
N GLY A 70 -11.17 3.30 -8.20
CA GLY A 70 -11.51 2.67 -9.47
C GLY A 70 -10.83 1.31 -9.74
N HIS A 71 -10.19 0.68 -8.76
CA HIS A 71 -9.50 -0.60 -8.94
C HIS A 71 -9.92 -1.62 -7.89
N GLY A 72 -9.79 -2.90 -8.25
CA GLY A 72 -10.05 -4.01 -7.34
C GLY A 72 -11.41 -3.90 -6.65
N ARG A 73 -11.41 -4.04 -5.33
CA ARG A 73 -12.64 -3.92 -4.52
C ARG A 73 -12.87 -2.52 -3.95
N THR A 74 -12.03 -1.56 -4.30
CA THR A 74 -12.28 -0.14 -4.04
C THR A 74 -13.22 0.44 -5.09
N ALA A 75 -13.26 -0.13 -6.31
CA ALA A 75 -14.28 0.21 -7.30
C ALA A 75 -15.68 -0.13 -6.76
N ALA A 76 -16.58 0.86 -6.73
CA ALA A 76 -17.92 0.68 -6.19
C ALA A 76 -18.83 -0.14 -7.11
N ALA A 77 -18.58 -0.07 -8.43
CA ALA A 77 -19.29 -0.82 -9.45
C ALA A 77 -18.32 -1.24 -10.57
N THR A 78 -18.75 -2.21 -11.38
CA THR A 78 -17.92 -2.68 -12.51
C THR A 78 -17.64 -1.59 -13.55
N CYS A 79 -18.56 -0.64 -13.72
CA CYS A 79 -18.36 0.51 -14.61
C CYS A 79 -17.30 1.51 -14.11
N ASP A 80 -16.94 1.45 -12.83
CA ASP A 80 -15.90 2.31 -12.25
C ASP A 80 -14.49 1.72 -12.42
N LEU A 81 -14.38 0.47 -12.89
CA LEU A 81 -13.09 -0.18 -13.05
C LEU A 81 -12.18 0.57 -14.04
N GLY A 82 -10.97 0.88 -13.58
CA GLY A 82 -9.98 1.65 -14.33
C GLY A 82 -10.18 3.16 -14.27
N HIS A 83 -11.25 3.65 -13.62
CA HIS A 83 -11.53 5.08 -13.55
C HIS A 83 -10.74 5.74 -12.41
N ILE A 84 -9.85 6.65 -12.76
CA ILE A 84 -9.21 7.59 -11.84
C ILE A 84 -9.73 8.99 -12.20
N PRO A 85 -10.21 9.79 -11.22
CA PRO A 85 -10.69 11.14 -11.51
C PRO A 85 -9.63 11.97 -12.24
N LEU A 86 -10.01 12.65 -13.31
CA LEU A 86 -9.09 13.51 -14.07
C LEU A 86 -8.62 14.71 -13.24
N ALA A 87 -9.52 15.29 -12.46
CA ALA A 87 -9.19 16.39 -11.56
C ALA A 87 -8.77 15.83 -10.20
N GLY A 88 -7.54 16.10 -9.77
CA GLY A 88 -7.03 15.69 -8.47
C GLY A 88 -6.76 14.17 -8.30
N GLY A 89 -6.84 13.37 -9.38
CA GLY A 89 -6.69 11.92 -9.29
C GLY A 89 -5.34 11.48 -8.69
N VAL A 90 -4.26 12.18 -9.03
CA VAL A 90 -2.94 11.91 -8.45
C VAL A 90 -2.94 12.18 -6.94
N ASP A 91 -3.51 13.30 -6.51
CA ASP A 91 -3.56 13.67 -5.10
C ASP A 91 -4.41 12.67 -4.29
N ILE A 92 -5.51 12.19 -4.87
CA ILE A 92 -6.33 11.12 -4.29
C ILE A 92 -5.51 9.85 -4.10
N LEU A 93 -4.79 9.39 -5.14
CA LEU A 93 -3.96 8.21 -5.07
C LEU A 93 -2.86 8.33 -3.99
N LEU A 94 -2.20 9.49 -3.93
CA LEU A 94 -1.17 9.78 -2.92
C LEU A 94 -1.75 9.78 -1.50
N ALA A 95 -2.89 10.42 -1.30
CA ALA A 95 -3.55 10.51 -0.01
C ALA A 95 -4.01 9.14 0.48
N ASP A 96 -4.57 8.29 -0.39
CA ASP A 96 -5.02 6.95 -0.04
C ASP A 96 -3.83 6.03 0.32
N VAL A 97 -2.73 6.12 -0.41
CA VAL A 97 -1.46 5.42 -0.09
C VAL A 97 -0.91 5.89 1.26
N HIS A 98 -0.94 7.20 1.52
CA HIS A 98 -0.50 7.78 2.80
C HIS A 98 -1.41 7.36 3.97
N ALA A 99 -2.70 7.32 3.73
CA ALA A 99 -3.68 6.88 4.73
C ALA A 99 -3.45 5.41 5.16
N LEU A 100 -3.11 4.51 4.22
CA LEU A 100 -2.72 3.14 4.56
C LEU A 100 -1.45 3.11 5.41
N ARG A 101 -0.40 3.83 4.98
CA ARG A 101 0.87 3.92 5.74
C ARG A 101 0.62 4.35 7.18
N SER A 102 -0.13 5.42 7.36
CA SER A 102 -0.43 5.98 8.68
C SER A 102 -1.16 4.98 9.58
N ARG A 103 -2.12 4.22 9.03
CA ARG A 103 -2.87 3.17 9.75
C ARG A 103 -1.99 2.01 10.16
N VAL A 104 -1.13 1.54 9.25
CA VAL A 104 -0.21 0.43 9.54
C VAL A 104 0.80 0.82 10.60
N ILE A 105 1.41 2.00 10.49
CA ILE A 105 2.36 2.50 11.51
C ILE A 105 1.65 2.69 12.85
N GLY A 106 0.45 3.27 12.87
CA GLY A 106 -0.32 3.47 14.09
C GLY A 106 -0.64 2.16 14.80
N ARG A 107 -1.02 1.12 14.06
CA ARG A 107 -1.24 -0.22 14.61
C ARG A 107 0.01 -0.86 15.20
N LEU A 108 1.12 -0.77 14.49
CA LEU A 108 2.41 -1.30 14.96
C LEU A 108 2.86 -0.60 16.24
N ARG A 109 2.71 0.73 16.31
CA ARG A 109 2.99 1.50 17.54
C ARG A 109 2.11 1.08 18.70
N ALA A 110 0.82 0.86 18.47
CA ALA A 110 -0.10 0.36 19.49
C ALA A 110 0.27 -1.05 20.01
N GLN A 111 1.00 -1.82 19.21
CA GLN A 111 1.56 -3.12 19.56
C GLN A 111 2.97 -3.03 20.20
N GLY A 112 3.48 -1.83 20.47
CA GLY A 112 4.81 -1.62 21.07
C GLY A 112 5.96 -1.70 20.07
N VAL A 113 5.69 -1.75 18.76
CA VAL A 113 6.75 -1.75 17.74
C VAL A 113 7.34 -0.34 17.62
N SER A 114 8.67 -0.28 17.51
CA SER A 114 9.39 1.00 17.37
C SER A 114 8.88 1.83 16.19
N ALA A 115 8.77 3.15 16.42
CA ALA A 115 8.47 4.12 15.36
C ALA A 115 9.55 4.17 14.27
N ARG A 116 10.75 3.63 14.53
CA ARG A 116 11.88 3.57 13.58
C ARG A 116 11.92 2.28 12.79
N ILE A 117 10.82 1.50 12.78
CA ILE A 117 10.75 0.29 11.94
C ILE A 117 11.00 0.65 10.47
N PRO A 118 11.86 -0.07 9.73
CA PRO A 118 12.08 0.18 8.32
C PRO A 118 10.77 0.15 7.54
N TYR A 119 10.50 1.21 6.76
CA TYR A 119 9.34 1.29 5.88
C TYR A 119 9.79 1.40 4.43
N ILE A 120 9.36 0.44 3.62
CA ILE A 120 9.81 0.25 2.25
C ILE A 120 8.60 0.35 1.33
N PHE A 121 8.71 1.13 0.25
CA PHE A 121 7.74 1.12 -0.83
C PHE A 121 8.18 0.21 -1.96
N PHE A 122 7.24 -0.50 -2.55
CA PHE A 122 7.42 -1.20 -3.82
C PHE A 122 6.31 -0.73 -4.76
N GLY A 123 6.67 -0.02 -5.82
CA GLY A 123 5.74 0.48 -6.83
C GLY A 123 5.98 -0.20 -8.18
N HIS A 124 4.90 -0.72 -8.78
CA HIS A 124 4.93 -1.34 -10.11
C HIS A 124 4.14 -0.51 -11.12
N SER A 125 4.71 -0.27 -12.31
CA SER A 125 4.05 0.46 -13.39
C SER A 125 3.47 1.81 -12.92
N LEU A 126 2.16 2.07 -13.00
CA LEU A 126 1.53 3.25 -12.41
C LEU A 126 1.95 3.45 -10.95
N GLY A 127 2.00 2.39 -10.16
CA GLY A 127 2.43 2.45 -8.76
C GLY A 127 3.86 2.96 -8.59
N SER A 128 4.73 2.73 -9.57
CA SER A 128 6.09 3.27 -9.55
C SER A 128 6.12 4.79 -9.69
N PHE A 129 5.25 5.35 -10.51
CA PHE A 129 5.08 6.81 -10.63
C PHE A 129 4.49 7.39 -9.35
N ILE A 130 3.46 6.74 -8.79
CA ILE A 130 2.86 7.15 -7.50
C ILE A 130 3.92 7.20 -6.41
N VAL A 131 4.75 6.15 -6.26
CA VAL A 131 5.82 6.10 -5.26
C VAL A 131 6.84 7.21 -5.48
N ARG A 132 7.25 7.49 -6.71
CA ARG A 132 8.19 8.58 -7.02
C ARG A 132 7.63 9.94 -6.60
N VAL A 133 6.39 10.25 -6.97
CA VAL A 133 5.73 11.50 -6.56
C VAL A 133 5.52 11.53 -5.05
N TYR A 134 5.08 10.43 -4.44
CA TYR A 134 4.91 10.32 -3.00
C TYR A 134 6.17 10.70 -2.23
N LEU A 135 7.33 10.24 -2.67
CA LEU A 135 8.61 10.51 -2.02
C LEU A 135 9.06 11.97 -2.12
N THR A 136 8.58 12.74 -3.07
CA THR A 136 8.85 14.19 -3.11
C THR A 136 8.14 14.96 -1.99
N GLN A 137 7.08 14.39 -1.41
CA GLN A 137 6.23 15.03 -0.41
C GLN A 137 6.32 14.36 0.96
N HIS A 138 6.58 13.06 1.02
CA HIS A 138 6.44 12.22 2.21
C HIS A 138 7.61 11.24 2.41
N ALA A 139 8.86 11.66 2.11
CA ALA A 139 10.04 10.82 2.26
C ALA A 139 10.39 10.50 3.72
N GLU A 140 9.94 11.30 4.68
CA GLU A 140 10.27 11.11 6.09
C GLU A 140 9.85 9.73 6.59
N GLY A 141 10.78 9.02 7.24
CA GLY A 141 10.57 7.67 7.77
C GLY A 141 10.45 6.58 6.70
N VAL A 142 10.72 6.87 5.43
CA VAL A 142 10.88 5.87 4.36
C VAL A 142 12.34 5.45 4.29
N SER A 143 12.59 4.14 4.43
CA SER A 143 13.94 3.57 4.44
C SER A 143 14.45 3.21 3.04
N ALA A 144 13.54 2.82 2.15
CA ALA A 144 13.87 2.44 0.78
C ALA A 144 12.64 2.48 -0.12
N ALA A 145 12.86 2.57 -1.42
CA ALA A 145 11.83 2.38 -2.43
C ALA A 145 12.36 1.55 -3.60
N VAL A 146 11.52 0.63 -4.06
CA VAL A 146 11.74 -0.14 -5.29
C VAL A 146 10.73 0.37 -6.31
N VAL A 147 11.21 0.82 -7.46
CA VAL A 147 10.40 1.27 -8.60
C VAL A 147 10.60 0.29 -9.75
N CYS A 148 9.55 -0.42 -10.11
CA CYS A 148 9.57 -1.49 -11.10
C CYS A 148 8.66 -1.12 -12.29
N GLY A 149 9.13 -1.34 -13.52
CA GLY A 149 8.35 -1.00 -14.72
C GLY A 149 8.05 0.49 -14.83
N THR A 150 8.94 1.34 -14.30
CA THR A 150 8.82 2.80 -14.38
C THR A 150 9.24 3.32 -15.75
N GLY A 151 8.67 4.46 -16.13
CA GLY A 151 9.08 5.19 -17.33
C GLY A 151 9.96 6.39 -17.00
N GLN A 152 10.61 6.92 -18.04
CA GLN A 152 11.27 8.23 -18.02
C GLN A 152 10.34 9.24 -18.67
N GLN A 153 10.17 10.41 -18.07
CA GLN A 153 9.55 11.57 -18.72
C GLN A 153 10.62 12.46 -19.32
#